data_4e032773493db3b4ff704bf8c2732de6
#
_entry.id   4e032773493db3b4ff704bf8c2732de6
#
_cell.length_a   1.000
_cell.length_b   1.000
_cell.length_c   1.000
_cell.angle_alpha   90.00
_cell.angle_beta   90.00
_cell.angle_gamma   90.00
#
_symmetry.space_group_name_H-M   'P 1'
#
loop_
_entity.id
_entity.type
_entity.pdbx_description
1 polymer ?
#
loop_
_entity_poly.entity_id
_entity_poly.type
_entity_poly.pdbx_seq_one_letter_code
_entity_poly.pdbx_strand_id
1 'polypeptide(L)'
;MRTHRFVSMNRLAPIMVIAVWFAGAAPLAFASKTKPIVYEATLEEPGQKTPEVSTDELRAILAKKIGVVFDARPKEEYAVAHIPGSISLDEKGLVRNAQSFPDPATPMVLYSNGPFCDWANRRAQELASLGYSKVSRYQLGLPVWRALGGTVETSLKGFRRIFYENNAVIVDARSRAEYASGTIPAAETILAGEVPKAKEDRRLRYYDHNTQIIVFANSAGEARPVAEELARNAYPNSSYFGGSYKELKRAKFFSERKPASSYLDGLTQ
;
A
#
# COMPACT_ATOMS: atom_id res chain seq x y z
N MET A 1 -59.39 2.33 -96.12
CA MET A 1 -59.20 0.89 -96.18
C MET A 1 -57.99 0.54 -95.33
N ARG A 2 -58.17 -0.41 -94.42
CA ARG A 2 -57.19 -1.00 -93.43
C ARG A 2 -56.51 -0.04 -92.45
N THR A 3 -57.12 -0.01 -91.32
CA THR A 3 -56.69 0.52 -90.06
C THR A 3 -55.63 -0.38 -89.45
N HIS A 4 -54.45 0.14 -89.10
CA HIS A 4 -53.51 -0.54 -88.23
C HIS A 4 -53.48 0.15 -86.85
N ARG A 5 -53.92 -0.59 -85.83
CA ARG A 5 -53.83 -0.26 -84.43
C ARG A 5 -52.41 -0.42 -83.96
N PHE A 6 -51.77 0.66 -83.40
CA PHE A 6 -50.54 0.56 -82.61
C PHE A 6 -50.88 0.22 -81.19
N VAL A 7 -50.32 -0.84 -80.69
CA VAL A 7 -50.39 -1.24 -79.27
C VAL A 7 -49.21 -0.60 -78.55
N SER A 8 -49.50 0.28 -77.60
CA SER A 8 -48.54 0.88 -76.72
C SER A 8 -48.13 -0.12 -75.61
N MET A 9 -46.92 -0.60 -75.61
CA MET A 9 -46.34 -1.40 -74.49
C MET A 9 -45.76 -0.51 -73.46
N ASN A 10 -46.48 -0.40 -72.31
CA ASN A 10 -46.03 0.28 -71.10
C ASN A 10 -44.94 -0.55 -70.44
N ARG A 11 -43.70 -0.11 -70.46
CA ARG A 11 -42.60 -0.71 -69.72
C ARG A 11 -42.58 -0.12 -68.31
N LEU A 12 -42.98 -0.87 -67.31
CA LEU A 12 -42.77 -0.59 -65.90
C LEU A 12 -41.30 -0.80 -65.55
N ALA A 13 -40.62 0.22 -65.19
CA ALA A 13 -39.28 0.19 -64.63
C ALA A 13 -39.29 -0.37 -63.17
N PRO A 14 -38.39 -1.25 -62.81
CA PRO A 14 -38.32 -1.70 -61.42
C PRO A 14 -37.78 -0.61 -60.49
N ILE A 15 -38.51 -0.28 -59.46
CA ILE A 15 -38.05 0.56 -58.37
C ILE A 15 -37.06 -0.24 -57.50
N MET A 16 -35.79 0.14 -57.57
CA MET A 16 -34.73 -0.45 -56.76
C MET A 16 -34.81 0.17 -55.35
N VAL A 17 -35.34 -0.61 -54.38
CA VAL A 17 -35.32 -0.22 -52.96
C VAL A 17 -33.96 -0.47 -52.42
N ILE A 18 -33.17 0.61 -52.22
CA ILE A 18 -31.89 0.56 -51.52
C ILE A 18 -32.21 0.45 -50.04
N ALA A 19 -32.04 -0.74 -49.46
CA ALA A 19 -32.07 -0.95 -48.02
C ALA A 19 -30.76 -0.39 -47.41
N VAL A 20 -30.84 0.78 -46.80
CA VAL A 20 -29.75 1.36 -46.00
C VAL A 20 -29.67 0.59 -44.69
N TRP A 21 -28.67 -0.28 -44.57
CA TRP A 21 -28.33 -0.92 -43.32
C TRP A 21 -27.69 0.14 -42.40
N PHE A 22 -28.42 0.61 -41.40
CA PHE A 22 -27.82 1.30 -40.28
C PHE A 22 -27.01 0.28 -39.48
N ALA A 23 -25.71 0.26 -39.69
CA ALA A 23 -24.79 -0.41 -38.78
C ALA A 23 -24.90 0.32 -37.42
N GLY A 24 -25.71 -0.22 -36.52
CA GLY A 24 -25.80 0.26 -35.15
C GLY A 24 -24.41 0.15 -34.51
N ALA A 25 -23.78 1.28 -34.23
CA ALA A 25 -22.60 1.31 -33.40
C ALA A 25 -22.99 0.73 -32.04
N ALA A 26 -22.50 -0.48 -31.74
CA ALA A 26 -22.62 -1.03 -30.40
C ALA A 26 -21.98 -0.05 -29.41
N PRO A 27 -22.67 0.29 -28.30
CA PRO A 27 -22.05 1.14 -27.30
C PRO A 27 -20.78 0.46 -26.82
N LEU A 28 -19.66 1.18 -26.89
CA LEU A 28 -18.42 0.78 -26.23
C LEU A 28 -18.76 0.66 -24.74
N ALA A 29 -18.99 -0.56 -24.29
CA ALA A 29 -19.11 -0.87 -22.88
C ALA A 29 -17.76 -0.46 -22.26
N PHE A 30 -17.72 0.67 -21.57
CA PHE A 30 -16.63 0.99 -20.66
C PHE A 30 -16.59 -0.18 -19.66
N ALA A 31 -15.60 -1.03 -19.82
CA ALA A 31 -15.32 -2.07 -18.85
C ALA A 31 -15.14 -1.36 -17.50
N SER A 32 -16.13 -1.50 -16.64
CA SER A 32 -16.00 -1.14 -15.23
C SER A 32 -14.72 -1.84 -14.77
N LYS A 33 -13.75 -1.09 -14.27
CA LYS A 33 -12.56 -1.67 -13.63
C LYS A 33 -13.06 -2.38 -12.38
N THR A 34 -13.54 -3.61 -12.55
CA THR A 34 -13.81 -4.49 -11.41
C THR A 34 -12.50 -4.62 -10.64
N LYS A 35 -12.55 -4.34 -9.34
CA LYS A 35 -11.39 -4.56 -8.47
C LYS A 35 -10.96 -6.02 -8.61
N PRO A 36 -9.66 -6.32 -8.65
CA PRO A 36 -9.19 -7.69 -8.64
C PRO A 36 -9.74 -8.43 -7.41
N ILE A 37 -10.27 -9.62 -7.60
CA ILE A 37 -10.83 -10.50 -6.56
C ILE A 37 -9.87 -10.70 -5.38
N VAL A 38 -8.54 -10.61 -5.63
CA VAL A 38 -7.50 -10.72 -4.58
C VAL A 38 -7.66 -9.72 -3.42
N TYR A 39 -8.30 -8.57 -3.64
CA TYR A 39 -8.57 -7.61 -2.56
C TYR A 39 -9.70 -8.06 -1.63
N GLU A 40 -10.57 -8.92 -2.09
CA GLU A 40 -11.71 -9.48 -1.37
C GLU A 40 -11.41 -10.89 -0.83
N ALA A 41 -10.25 -11.46 -1.18
CA ALA A 41 -9.87 -12.81 -0.80
C ALA A 41 -9.51 -12.91 0.69
N THR A 42 -9.90 -14.05 1.27
CA THR A 42 -9.43 -14.57 2.56
C THR A 42 -8.82 -15.96 2.32
N LEU A 43 -8.17 -16.54 3.33
CA LEU A 43 -7.57 -17.86 3.16
C LEU A 43 -8.54 -19.00 3.43
N GLU A 44 -9.63 -18.72 4.18
CA GLU A 44 -10.64 -19.72 4.58
C GLU A 44 -10.02 -20.97 5.21
N GLU A 45 -8.99 -20.77 6.07
CA GLU A 45 -8.27 -21.87 6.72
C GLU A 45 -9.25 -22.80 7.48
N PRO A 46 -9.20 -24.12 7.30
CA PRO A 46 -10.08 -25.05 8.00
C PRO A 46 -9.88 -25.01 9.53
N GLY A 47 -10.98 -25.10 10.28
CA GLY A 47 -10.94 -25.18 11.74
C GLY A 47 -10.66 -23.87 12.47
N GLN A 48 -10.76 -22.73 11.81
CA GLN A 48 -10.56 -21.44 12.42
C GLN A 48 -11.62 -21.10 13.46
N LYS A 49 -11.13 -20.53 14.57
CA LYS A 49 -11.99 -20.07 15.68
C LYS A 49 -12.37 -18.59 15.57
N THR A 50 -11.67 -17.83 14.75
CA THR A 50 -11.89 -16.40 14.56
C THR A 50 -12.09 -16.08 13.09
N PRO A 51 -13.06 -15.25 12.69
CA PRO A 51 -13.30 -14.89 11.30
C PRO A 51 -12.11 -14.14 10.71
N GLU A 52 -11.98 -14.23 9.39
CA GLU A 52 -11.00 -13.47 8.62
C GLU A 52 -11.62 -12.23 8.01
N VAL A 53 -10.80 -11.21 7.80
CA VAL A 53 -11.14 -10.03 7.00
C VAL A 53 -10.23 -9.96 5.78
N SER A 54 -10.80 -9.57 4.66
CA SER A 54 -10.08 -9.30 3.41
C SER A 54 -9.28 -7.99 3.49
N THR A 55 -8.43 -7.75 2.48
CA THR A 55 -7.68 -6.50 2.39
C THR A 55 -8.60 -5.28 2.25
N ASP A 56 -9.69 -5.40 1.49
CA ASP A 56 -10.65 -4.29 1.31
C ASP A 56 -11.44 -4.01 2.60
N GLU A 57 -11.83 -5.04 3.33
CA GLU A 57 -12.47 -4.86 4.64
C GLU A 57 -11.52 -4.20 5.63
N LEU A 58 -10.26 -4.62 5.69
CA LEU A 58 -9.26 -3.98 6.57
C LEU A 58 -9.07 -2.50 6.20
N ARG A 59 -8.99 -2.18 4.91
CA ARG A 59 -8.92 -0.78 4.44
C ARG A 59 -10.15 0.02 4.87
N ALA A 60 -11.34 -0.56 4.74
CA ALA A 60 -12.58 0.08 5.15
C ALA A 60 -12.62 0.33 6.68
N ILE A 61 -12.18 -0.64 7.47
CA ILE A 61 -12.09 -0.53 8.94
C ILE A 61 -11.16 0.62 9.34
N LEU A 62 -9.97 0.69 8.74
CA LEU A 62 -8.99 1.74 8.99
C LEU A 62 -9.49 3.13 8.56
N ALA A 63 -10.06 3.23 7.35
CA ALA A 63 -10.54 4.50 6.80
C ALA A 63 -11.74 5.07 7.57
N LYS A 64 -12.68 4.20 7.96
CA LYS A 64 -13.90 4.59 8.68
C LYS A 64 -13.69 4.62 10.19
N LYS A 65 -12.57 4.14 10.70
CA LYS A 65 -12.26 4.01 12.15
C LYS A 65 -13.35 3.25 12.92
N ILE A 66 -13.90 2.19 12.32
CA ILE A 66 -14.99 1.38 12.89
C ILE A 66 -14.51 0.17 13.67
N GLY A 67 -13.21 0.06 13.91
CA GLY A 67 -12.58 -0.99 14.70
C GLY A 67 -11.14 -0.66 15.03
N VAL A 68 -10.55 -1.43 15.92
CA VAL A 68 -9.14 -1.33 16.32
C VAL A 68 -8.34 -2.38 15.57
N VAL A 69 -7.24 -1.96 14.95
CA VAL A 69 -6.33 -2.86 14.24
C VAL A 69 -5.08 -3.06 15.07
N PHE A 70 -4.73 -4.30 15.35
CA PHE A 70 -3.57 -4.68 16.14
C PHE A 70 -2.53 -5.41 15.31
N ASP A 71 -1.27 -5.03 15.49
CA ASP A 71 -0.11 -5.77 15.01
C ASP A 71 0.35 -6.73 16.10
N ALA A 72 0.20 -8.02 15.85
CA ALA A 72 0.56 -9.09 16.78
C ALA A 72 2.05 -9.48 16.73
N ARG A 73 2.84 -8.81 15.90
CA ARG A 73 4.28 -9.06 15.76
C ARG A 73 5.07 -8.43 16.91
N PRO A 74 6.35 -8.84 17.11
CA PRO A 74 7.24 -8.18 18.07
C PRO A 74 7.32 -6.66 17.86
N LYS A 75 7.50 -5.93 18.96
CA LYS A 75 7.60 -4.45 18.93
C LYS A 75 8.69 -3.92 18.01
N GLU A 76 9.75 -4.67 17.86
CA GLU A 76 10.88 -4.34 17.01
C GLU A 76 10.49 -4.37 15.52
N GLU A 77 9.66 -5.34 15.12
CA GLU A 77 9.12 -5.45 13.77
C GLU A 77 8.07 -4.36 13.51
N TYR A 78 7.15 -4.17 14.47
CA TYR A 78 6.19 -3.06 14.42
C TYR A 78 6.90 -1.71 14.24
N ALA A 79 7.96 -1.47 15.01
CA ALA A 79 8.69 -0.22 14.95
C ALA A 79 9.28 0.07 13.56
N VAL A 80 9.79 -0.97 12.88
CA VAL A 80 10.37 -0.86 11.53
C VAL A 80 9.31 -0.64 10.46
N ALA A 81 8.19 -1.36 10.54
CA ALA A 81 7.12 -1.24 9.57
C ALA A 81 5.80 -1.81 10.12
N HIS A 82 4.73 -1.03 10.09
CA HIS A 82 3.39 -1.46 10.50
C HIS A 82 2.31 -0.83 9.61
N ILE A 83 1.13 -1.41 9.61
CA ILE A 83 -0.03 -0.85 8.93
C ILE A 83 -0.42 0.46 9.63
N PRO A 84 -0.53 1.61 8.93
CA PRO A 84 -0.85 2.89 9.52
C PRO A 84 -2.16 2.86 10.30
N GLY A 85 -2.13 3.39 11.53
CA GLY A 85 -3.29 3.37 12.43
C GLY A 85 -3.44 2.09 13.24
N SER A 86 -2.57 1.09 13.05
CA SER A 86 -2.53 -0.09 13.92
C SER A 86 -1.80 0.19 15.23
N ILE A 87 -2.08 -0.64 16.23
CA ILE A 87 -1.48 -0.60 17.57
C ILE A 87 -0.65 -1.88 17.76
N SER A 88 0.56 -1.74 18.31
CA SER A 88 1.37 -2.91 18.64
C SER A 88 0.74 -3.70 19.78
N LEU A 89 0.48 -4.99 19.55
CA LEU A 89 -0.06 -5.94 20.51
C LEU A 89 0.93 -7.08 20.73
N ASP A 90 2.08 -6.76 21.30
CA ASP A 90 3.02 -7.78 21.72
C ASP A 90 2.50 -8.57 22.94
N GLU A 91 3.18 -9.67 23.25
CA GLU A 91 2.78 -10.56 24.34
C GLU A 91 2.58 -9.88 25.68
N LYS A 92 3.45 -8.92 26.00
CA LYS A 92 3.41 -8.19 27.28
C LYS A 92 2.36 -7.08 27.29
N GLY A 93 1.89 -6.65 26.11
CA GLY A 93 0.95 -5.55 25.94
C GLY A 93 -0.52 -5.97 25.85
N LEU A 94 -0.81 -7.27 25.63
CA LEU A 94 -2.16 -7.73 25.36
C LEU A 94 -3.18 -7.26 26.41
N VAL A 95 -2.97 -7.60 27.68
CA VAL A 95 -3.91 -7.26 28.76
C VAL A 95 -4.04 -5.75 28.90
N ARG A 96 -2.93 -5.01 28.85
CA ARG A 96 -2.94 -3.55 28.97
C ARG A 96 -3.69 -2.89 27.82
N ASN A 97 -3.45 -3.35 26.60
CA ASN A 97 -4.12 -2.78 25.42
C ASN A 97 -5.61 -3.15 25.43
N ALA A 98 -5.96 -4.38 25.81
CA ALA A 98 -7.35 -4.80 25.95
C ALA A 98 -8.09 -3.92 26.97
N GLN A 99 -7.49 -3.62 28.12
CA GLN A 99 -8.07 -2.73 29.14
C GLN A 99 -8.34 -1.30 28.65
N SER A 100 -7.63 -0.84 27.59
CA SER A 100 -7.89 0.45 26.93
C SER A 100 -9.18 0.45 26.11
N PHE A 101 -9.77 -0.70 25.88
CA PHE A 101 -11.02 -0.90 25.12
C PHE A 101 -12.01 -1.68 25.98
N PRO A 102 -12.64 -1.05 26.97
CA PRO A 102 -13.45 -1.74 27.98
C PRO A 102 -14.75 -2.37 27.46
N ASP A 103 -15.21 -1.97 26.27
CA ASP A 103 -16.38 -2.59 25.64
C ASP A 103 -16.01 -3.93 24.98
N PRO A 104 -16.52 -5.08 25.46
CA PRO A 104 -16.27 -6.38 24.86
C PRO A 104 -16.79 -6.51 23.43
N ALA A 105 -17.68 -5.64 22.99
CA ALA A 105 -18.20 -5.59 21.63
C ALA A 105 -17.36 -4.70 20.69
N THR A 106 -16.24 -4.15 21.15
CA THR A 106 -15.32 -3.39 20.29
C THR A 106 -14.81 -4.28 19.17
N PRO A 107 -15.02 -3.90 17.88
CA PRO A 107 -14.47 -4.65 16.76
C PRO A 107 -12.94 -4.57 16.75
N MET A 108 -12.28 -5.72 16.71
CA MET A 108 -10.82 -5.84 16.72
C MET A 108 -10.34 -6.69 15.55
N VAL A 109 -9.31 -6.24 14.84
CA VAL A 109 -8.66 -7.00 13.78
C VAL A 109 -7.19 -7.15 14.10
N LEU A 110 -6.70 -8.38 14.06
CA LEU A 110 -5.29 -8.68 14.30
C LEU A 110 -4.60 -9.10 13.00
N TYR A 111 -3.37 -8.67 12.80
CA TYR A 111 -2.51 -9.15 11.72
C TYR A 111 -1.12 -9.51 12.21
N SER A 112 -0.38 -10.26 11.38
CA SER A 112 1.01 -10.65 11.63
C SER A 112 1.81 -10.71 10.32
N ASN A 113 2.80 -11.59 10.22
CA ASN A 113 3.63 -11.79 9.02
C ASN A 113 2.98 -12.70 7.95
N GLY A 114 1.69 -12.98 8.03
CA GLY A 114 0.95 -13.72 7.01
C GLY A 114 0.60 -15.15 7.40
N PRO A 115 0.23 -16.00 6.42
CA PRO A 115 -0.43 -17.29 6.65
C PRO A 115 0.31 -18.26 7.56
N PHE A 116 1.62 -18.27 7.46
CA PHE A 116 2.46 -19.20 8.21
C PHE A 116 2.87 -18.69 9.60
N CYS A 117 2.34 -17.52 10.01
CA CYS A 117 2.65 -16.89 11.28
C CYS A 117 1.46 -16.97 12.24
N ASP A 118 1.64 -17.71 13.33
CA ASP A 118 0.57 -17.99 14.28
C ASP A 118 0.31 -16.86 15.32
N TRP A 119 1.09 -15.81 15.31
CA TRP A 119 0.95 -14.74 16.32
C TRP A 119 -0.44 -14.09 16.33
N ALA A 120 -0.98 -13.72 15.15
CA ALA A 120 -2.32 -13.13 15.07
C ALA A 120 -3.40 -14.10 15.57
N ASN A 121 -3.29 -15.39 15.23
CA ASN A 121 -4.23 -16.40 15.68
C ASN A 121 -4.21 -16.58 17.20
N ARG A 122 -3.03 -16.74 17.81
CA ARG A 122 -2.88 -16.87 19.27
C ARG A 122 -3.45 -15.65 20.00
N ARG A 123 -3.08 -14.44 19.56
CA ARG A 123 -3.58 -13.20 20.21
C ARG A 123 -5.08 -13.00 20.03
N ALA A 124 -5.64 -13.40 18.88
CA ALA A 124 -7.09 -13.37 18.69
C ALA A 124 -7.82 -14.31 19.64
N GLN A 125 -7.30 -15.52 19.85
CA GLN A 125 -7.87 -16.47 20.82
C GLN A 125 -7.75 -15.97 22.26
N GLU A 126 -6.64 -15.35 22.63
CA GLU A 126 -6.45 -14.74 23.94
C GLU A 126 -7.45 -13.60 24.20
N LEU A 127 -7.67 -12.70 23.21
CA LEU A 127 -8.69 -11.65 23.31
C LEU A 127 -10.10 -12.24 23.44
N ALA A 128 -10.43 -13.26 22.65
CA ALA A 128 -11.70 -13.96 22.78
C ALA A 128 -11.89 -14.57 24.17
N SER A 129 -10.82 -15.14 24.77
CA SER A 129 -10.85 -15.68 26.13
C SER A 129 -11.01 -14.60 27.20
N LEU A 130 -10.64 -13.35 26.92
CA LEU A 130 -10.88 -12.19 27.76
C LEU A 130 -12.30 -11.62 27.61
N GLY A 131 -13.16 -12.23 26.78
CA GLY A 131 -14.54 -11.85 26.58
C GLY A 131 -14.82 -10.94 25.38
N TYR A 132 -13.82 -10.60 24.56
CA TYR A 132 -14.06 -9.82 23.34
C TYR A 132 -14.76 -10.66 22.28
N SER A 133 -15.96 -10.24 21.87
CA SER A 133 -16.85 -11.01 21.00
C SER A 133 -16.69 -10.72 19.51
N LYS A 134 -16.03 -9.60 19.14
CA LYS A 134 -15.86 -9.17 17.74
C LYS A 134 -14.39 -9.12 17.34
N VAL A 135 -13.71 -10.25 17.49
CA VAL A 135 -12.29 -10.39 17.12
C VAL A 135 -12.18 -11.08 15.78
N SER A 136 -11.47 -10.48 14.86
CA SER A 136 -11.19 -10.99 13.50
C SER A 136 -9.70 -10.95 13.21
N ARG A 137 -9.28 -11.60 12.13
CA ARG A 137 -7.89 -11.64 11.69
C ARG A 137 -7.73 -11.21 10.24
N TYR A 138 -6.71 -10.41 9.97
CA TYR A 138 -6.20 -10.23 8.62
C TYR A 138 -5.06 -11.23 8.40
N GLN A 139 -5.43 -12.45 7.98
CA GLN A 139 -4.51 -13.57 7.91
C GLN A 139 -3.46 -13.44 6.79
N LEU A 140 -3.77 -12.67 5.75
CA LEU A 140 -2.81 -12.36 4.67
C LEU A 140 -1.58 -11.57 5.16
N GLY A 141 -1.72 -10.81 6.23
CA GLY A 141 -0.62 -10.14 6.95
C GLY A 141 0.06 -9.01 6.20
N LEU A 142 1.12 -8.47 6.82
CA LEU A 142 1.84 -7.31 6.31
C LEU A 142 2.45 -7.51 4.91
N PRO A 143 3.01 -8.69 4.54
CA PRO A 143 3.58 -8.89 3.21
C PRO A 143 2.56 -8.73 2.09
N VAL A 144 1.37 -9.32 2.24
CA VAL A 144 0.30 -9.19 1.23
C VAL A 144 -0.30 -7.78 1.24
N TRP A 145 -0.45 -7.15 2.41
CA TRP A 145 -0.82 -5.74 2.50
C TRP A 145 0.07 -4.87 1.60
N ARG A 146 1.41 -5.04 1.70
CA ARG A 146 2.39 -4.33 0.85
C ARG A 146 2.23 -4.69 -0.62
N ALA A 147 2.14 -5.97 -0.95
CA ALA A 147 2.02 -6.47 -2.32
C ALA A 147 0.77 -5.91 -3.03
N LEU A 148 -0.30 -5.65 -2.26
CA LEU A 148 -1.53 -5.04 -2.74
C LEU A 148 -1.51 -3.50 -2.67
N GLY A 149 -0.33 -2.90 -2.56
CA GLY A 149 -0.13 -1.44 -2.55
C GLY A 149 -0.50 -0.76 -1.24
N GLY A 150 -0.60 -1.52 -0.15
CA GLY A 150 -0.77 -0.96 1.18
C GLY A 150 0.51 -0.28 1.67
N THR A 151 0.40 0.97 2.11
CA THR A 151 1.51 1.73 2.67
C THR A 151 1.81 1.28 4.09
N VAL A 152 3.06 1.40 4.53
CA VAL A 152 3.47 1.10 5.90
C VAL A 152 4.17 2.30 6.53
N GLU A 153 3.99 2.40 7.84
CA GLU A 153 4.56 3.44 8.68
C GLU A 153 5.76 2.90 9.46
N THR A 154 6.77 3.73 9.65
CA THR A 154 7.96 3.46 10.46
C THR A 154 7.99 4.44 11.65
N SER A 155 8.17 3.92 12.85
CA SER A 155 8.31 4.72 14.07
C SER A 155 9.74 5.32 14.19
N LEU A 156 9.94 6.25 15.13
CA LEU A 156 11.27 6.81 15.42
C LEU A 156 12.30 5.72 15.80
N LYS A 157 11.88 4.72 16.60
CA LYS A 157 12.75 3.57 16.97
C LYS A 157 13.13 2.76 15.74
N GLY A 158 12.17 2.51 14.85
CA GLY A 158 12.39 1.81 13.59
C GLY A 158 13.28 2.57 12.63
N PHE A 159 13.05 3.88 12.48
CA PHE A 159 13.88 4.74 11.64
C PHE A 159 15.34 4.72 12.10
N ARG A 160 15.57 4.88 13.42
CA ARG A 160 16.90 4.79 14.02
C ARG A 160 17.58 3.46 13.71
N ARG A 161 16.87 2.35 13.86
CA ARG A 161 17.39 1.01 13.55
C ARG A 161 17.79 0.89 12.08
N ILE A 162 16.87 1.25 11.15
CA ILE A 162 17.12 1.23 9.70
C ILE A 162 18.34 2.09 9.33
N PHE A 163 18.46 3.27 9.94
CA PHE A 163 19.57 4.17 9.71
C PHE A 163 20.92 3.57 10.12
N TYR A 164 20.99 2.90 11.28
CA TYR A 164 22.23 2.27 11.75
C TYR A 164 22.60 1.00 10.99
N GLU A 165 21.62 0.20 10.57
CA GLU A 165 21.85 -0.99 9.75
C GLU A 165 22.37 -0.62 8.36
N ASN A 166 22.21 0.62 7.92
CA ASN A 166 22.73 1.19 6.67
C ASN A 166 22.37 0.38 5.41
N ASN A 167 21.21 -0.26 5.40
CA ASN A 167 20.73 -1.12 4.32
C ASN A 167 19.50 -0.56 3.59
N ALA A 168 19.14 0.70 3.85
CA ALA A 168 17.98 1.36 3.27
C ALA A 168 18.36 2.67 2.57
N VAL A 169 17.58 3.01 1.56
CA VAL A 169 17.57 4.33 0.93
C VAL A 169 16.71 5.26 1.78
N ILE A 170 17.27 6.41 2.15
CA ILE A 170 16.55 7.43 2.89
C ILE A 170 16.15 8.54 1.93
N VAL A 171 14.86 8.87 1.90
CA VAL A 171 14.29 9.88 1.03
C VAL A 171 13.77 11.06 1.85
N ASP A 172 14.26 12.25 1.54
CA ASP A 172 13.74 13.51 2.04
C ASP A 172 12.70 14.06 1.08
N ALA A 173 11.46 14.08 1.50
CA ALA A 173 10.33 14.55 0.70
C ALA A 173 9.95 16.02 0.99
N ARG A 174 10.78 16.75 1.78
CA ARG A 174 10.60 18.18 2.01
C ARG A 174 10.99 18.99 0.77
N SER A 175 10.64 20.26 0.78
CA SER A 175 11.04 21.16 -0.32
C SER A 175 12.57 21.17 -0.55
N ARG A 176 12.99 21.47 -1.77
CA ARG A 176 14.40 21.54 -2.14
C ARG A 176 15.17 22.57 -1.32
N ALA A 177 14.51 23.68 -0.95
CA ALA A 177 15.12 24.71 -0.10
C ALA A 177 15.38 24.17 1.31
N GLU A 178 14.45 23.43 1.88
CA GLU A 178 14.62 22.80 3.19
C GLU A 178 15.69 21.69 3.15
N TYR A 179 15.70 20.87 2.11
CA TYR A 179 16.76 19.90 1.88
C TYR A 179 18.14 20.56 1.84
N ALA A 180 18.29 21.65 1.07
CA ALA A 180 19.54 22.38 0.95
C ALA A 180 19.98 23.05 2.27
N SER A 181 19.02 23.43 3.12
CA SER A 181 19.30 24.00 4.46
C SER A 181 19.78 22.95 5.48
N GLY A 182 19.68 21.67 5.12
CA GLY A 182 20.14 20.54 5.93
C GLY A 182 19.16 19.36 5.90
N THR A 183 19.73 18.17 5.81
CA THR A 183 18.98 16.90 5.75
C THR A 183 19.66 15.82 6.58
N ILE A 184 19.15 14.60 6.54
CA ILE A 184 19.79 13.42 7.12
C ILE A 184 20.93 12.98 6.21
N PRO A 185 22.11 12.58 6.74
CA PRO A 185 23.22 12.09 5.93
C PRO A 185 22.82 10.99 4.97
N ALA A 186 23.25 11.10 3.71
CA ALA A 186 22.93 10.19 2.61
C ALA A 186 21.44 10.10 2.23
N ALA A 187 20.60 11.06 2.61
CA ALA A 187 19.24 11.15 2.11
C ALA A 187 19.23 11.75 0.70
N GLU A 188 18.39 11.15 -0.16
CA GLU A 188 18.08 11.66 -1.50
C GLU A 188 16.84 12.56 -1.45
N THR A 189 16.81 13.63 -2.24
CA THR A 189 15.60 14.47 -2.29
C THR A 189 14.67 14.01 -3.41
N ILE A 190 13.45 13.59 -3.04
CA ILE A 190 12.41 13.15 -3.99
C ILE A 190 11.08 13.70 -3.49
N LEU A 191 10.47 14.57 -4.27
CA LEU A 191 9.17 15.16 -3.96
C LEU A 191 8.04 14.32 -4.54
N ALA A 192 6.81 14.56 -4.08
CA ALA A 192 5.62 13.96 -4.67
C ALA A 192 5.53 14.28 -6.17
N GLY A 193 5.25 13.27 -6.99
CA GLY A 193 5.22 13.37 -8.46
C GLY A 193 6.59 13.26 -9.13
N GLU A 194 7.69 13.13 -8.38
CA GLU A 194 9.05 13.06 -8.94
C GLU A 194 9.61 11.63 -9.04
N VAL A 195 8.93 10.61 -8.54
CA VAL A 195 9.46 9.23 -8.51
C VAL A 195 9.84 8.72 -9.91
N PRO A 196 9.04 8.90 -10.99
CA PRO A 196 9.45 8.50 -12.33
C PRO A 196 10.75 9.17 -12.77
N LYS A 197 10.86 10.50 -12.58
CA LYS A 197 12.06 11.26 -12.89
C LYS A 197 13.27 10.83 -12.05
N ALA A 198 13.06 10.54 -10.77
CA ALA A 198 14.11 10.08 -9.87
C ALA A 198 14.71 8.72 -10.28
N LYS A 199 13.92 7.88 -11.00
CA LYS A 199 14.42 6.65 -11.66
C LYS A 199 15.29 6.99 -12.88
N GLU A 200 14.88 7.93 -13.69
CA GLU A 200 15.60 8.32 -14.92
C GLU A 200 16.93 9.00 -14.61
N ASP A 201 16.96 9.92 -13.64
CA ASP A 201 18.15 10.67 -13.24
C ASP A 201 19.04 9.96 -12.20
N ARG A 202 18.71 8.72 -11.86
CA ARG A 202 19.45 7.81 -10.96
C ARG A 202 19.53 8.24 -9.51
N ARG A 203 18.68 9.15 -9.01
CA ARG A 203 18.48 9.37 -7.58
C ARG A 203 17.86 8.12 -6.92
N LEU A 204 16.98 7.43 -7.66
CA LEU A 204 16.58 6.04 -7.37
C LEU A 204 17.39 5.13 -8.31
N ARG A 205 18.51 4.63 -7.83
CA ARG A 205 19.32 3.64 -8.56
C ARG A 205 18.49 2.38 -8.79
N TYR A 206 18.96 1.50 -9.71
CA TYR A 206 18.43 0.14 -9.83
C TYR A 206 18.71 -0.60 -8.50
N TYR A 207 17.82 -0.39 -7.55
CA TYR A 207 17.82 -1.18 -6.34
C TYR A 207 17.07 -2.49 -6.61
N ASP A 208 17.54 -3.56 -6.00
CA ASP A 208 16.77 -4.78 -5.89
C ASP A 208 15.35 -4.44 -5.38
N HIS A 209 14.34 -5.14 -5.89
CA HIS A 209 12.94 -4.98 -5.44
C HIS A 209 12.75 -5.12 -3.92
N ASN A 210 13.71 -5.75 -3.25
CA ASN A 210 13.74 -5.88 -1.80
C ASN A 210 14.39 -4.69 -1.07
N THR A 211 15.00 -3.75 -1.78
CA THR A 211 15.64 -2.59 -1.15
C THR A 211 14.62 -1.82 -0.32
N GLN A 212 14.91 -1.70 0.96
CA GLN A 212 14.09 -0.89 1.85
C GLN A 212 14.27 0.60 1.54
N ILE A 213 13.17 1.31 1.37
CA ILE A 213 13.16 2.77 1.20
C ILE A 213 12.34 3.37 2.33
N ILE A 214 12.90 4.37 3.01
CA ILE A 214 12.17 5.10 4.03
C ILE A 214 12.09 6.58 3.66
N VAL A 215 10.87 7.11 3.62
CA VAL A 215 10.58 8.50 3.29
C VAL A 215 10.32 9.28 4.58
N PHE A 216 10.90 10.45 4.73
CA PHE A 216 10.55 11.40 5.77
C PHE A 216 10.23 12.78 5.18
N ALA A 217 9.49 13.59 5.95
CA ALA A 217 9.18 14.98 5.63
C ALA A 217 8.96 15.80 6.91
N ASN A 218 8.32 16.97 6.81
CA ASN A 218 7.95 17.75 8.01
C ASN A 218 6.78 17.12 8.76
N SER A 219 6.03 16.22 8.10
CA SER A 219 4.94 15.44 8.71
C SER A 219 4.78 14.09 8.01
N ALA A 220 4.11 13.15 8.68
CA ALA A 220 3.70 11.88 8.09
C ALA A 220 2.80 12.07 6.85
N GLY A 221 1.94 13.11 6.88
CA GLY A 221 1.05 13.45 5.77
C GLY A 221 1.77 13.88 4.50
N GLU A 222 2.94 14.49 4.61
CA GLU A 222 3.79 14.88 3.48
C GLU A 222 4.65 13.70 2.99
N ALA A 223 5.15 12.87 3.89
CA ALA A 223 6.01 11.73 3.56
C ALA A 223 5.25 10.57 2.89
N ARG A 224 4.04 10.29 3.37
CA ARG A 224 3.21 9.17 2.94
C ARG A 224 2.92 9.14 1.43
N PRO A 225 2.48 10.22 0.76
CA PRO A 225 2.22 10.21 -0.69
C PRO A 225 3.43 9.79 -1.52
N VAL A 226 4.64 10.18 -1.11
CA VAL A 226 5.90 9.81 -1.80
C VAL A 226 6.19 8.31 -1.60
N ALA A 227 5.99 7.78 -0.40
CA ALA A 227 6.14 6.34 -0.14
C ALA A 227 5.11 5.50 -0.94
N GLU A 228 3.87 5.99 -1.07
CA GLU A 228 2.84 5.37 -1.91
C GLU A 228 3.21 5.41 -3.40
N GLU A 229 3.78 6.51 -3.87
CA GLU A 229 4.24 6.64 -5.24
C GLU A 229 5.41 5.70 -5.53
N LEU A 230 6.36 5.59 -4.62
CA LEU A 230 7.46 4.62 -4.69
C LEU A 230 6.94 3.19 -4.79
N ALA A 231 6.00 2.79 -3.93
CA ALA A 231 5.41 1.46 -3.96
C ALA A 231 4.74 1.14 -5.31
N ARG A 232 4.00 2.11 -5.87
CA ARG A 232 3.39 1.97 -7.22
C ARG A 232 4.39 1.92 -8.36
N ASN A 233 5.62 2.41 -8.16
CA ASN A 233 6.69 2.45 -9.15
C ASN A 233 7.72 1.32 -8.97
N ALA A 234 7.28 0.15 -8.50
CA ALA A 234 8.06 -1.06 -8.31
C ALA A 234 9.07 -1.04 -7.14
N TYR A 235 8.82 -0.21 -6.11
CA TYR A 235 9.55 -0.26 -4.84
C TYR A 235 8.61 -0.67 -3.68
N PRO A 236 8.13 -1.91 -3.66
CA PRO A 236 7.10 -2.34 -2.70
C PRO A 236 7.58 -2.32 -1.25
N ASN A 237 8.91 -2.32 -1.01
CA ASN A 237 9.48 -2.23 0.32
C ASN A 237 9.68 -0.78 0.80
N SER A 238 8.82 0.14 0.33
CA SER A 238 8.79 1.52 0.77
C SER A 238 7.96 1.70 2.04
N SER A 239 8.40 2.61 2.89
CA SER A 239 7.71 3.04 4.10
C SER A 239 7.86 4.55 4.28
N TYR A 240 7.05 5.13 5.15
CA TYR A 240 7.23 6.52 5.54
C TYR A 240 7.42 6.63 7.06
N PHE A 241 8.15 7.63 7.49
CA PHE A 241 8.30 7.96 8.89
C PHE A 241 7.03 8.63 9.41
N GLY A 242 6.43 8.07 10.47
CA GLY A 242 5.19 8.56 11.07
C GLY A 242 5.31 9.87 11.86
N GLY A 243 6.53 10.36 12.08
CA GLY A 243 6.82 11.62 12.77
C GLY A 243 7.23 12.75 11.84
N SER A 244 8.06 13.66 12.34
CA SER A 244 8.53 14.84 11.62
C SER A 244 10.06 14.90 11.54
N TYR A 245 10.58 15.61 10.53
CA TYR A 245 12.02 15.91 10.46
C TYR A 245 12.56 16.57 11.75
N LYS A 246 11.73 17.40 12.40
CA LYS A 246 12.10 18.03 13.69
C LYS A 246 12.35 16.98 14.80
N GLU A 247 11.58 15.89 14.83
CA GLU A 247 11.80 14.77 15.76
C GLU A 247 13.08 14.03 15.43
N LEU A 248 13.33 13.74 14.15
CA LEU A 248 14.58 13.13 13.71
C LEU A 248 15.79 13.95 14.14
N LYS A 249 15.74 15.28 13.94
CA LYS A 249 16.80 16.19 14.40
C LYS A 249 17.01 16.17 15.91
N ARG A 250 15.92 16.16 16.69
CA ARG A 250 16.02 16.10 18.18
C ARG A 250 16.63 14.80 18.66
N ALA A 251 16.37 13.69 17.95
CA ALA A 251 16.88 12.37 18.32
C ALA A 251 18.40 12.23 18.14
N LYS A 252 19.05 13.11 17.37
CA LYS A 252 20.50 13.28 17.18
C LYS A 252 21.30 12.03 16.75
N PHE A 253 20.68 10.89 16.52
CA PHE A 253 21.35 9.62 16.24
C PHE A 253 22.17 9.62 14.94
N PHE A 254 21.83 10.46 13.98
CA PHE A 254 22.53 10.55 12.70
C PHE A 254 23.83 11.39 12.77
N SER A 255 24.09 12.13 13.86
CA SER A 255 25.37 12.80 14.08
C SER A 255 26.51 11.82 14.39
N GLU A 256 26.17 10.60 14.79
CA GLU A 256 27.12 9.53 15.16
C GLU A 256 27.48 8.62 13.98
N ARG A 257 26.84 8.78 12.81
CA ARG A 257 27.09 7.93 11.64
C ARG A 257 28.45 8.26 11.04
N LYS A 258 29.39 7.31 11.08
CA LYS A 258 30.56 7.35 10.20
C LYS A 258 30.06 7.31 8.75
N PRO A 259 30.57 8.17 7.84
CA PRO A 259 30.27 8.03 6.43
C PRO A 259 30.61 6.59 6.04
N ALA A 260 29.72 5.92 5.30
CA ALA A 260 30.02 4.64 4.72
C ALA A 260 31.31 4.79 3.92
N SER A 261 32.39 4.23 4.42
CA SER A 261 33.62 4.11 3.63
C SER A 261 33.19 3.36 2.38
N SER A 262 33.42 3.98 1.24
CA SER A 262 33.04 3.53 -0.07
C SER A 262 33.17 2.01 -0.23
N TYR A 263 32.05 1.33 -0.34
CA TYR A 263 32.02 -0.06 -0.82
C TYR A 263 32.54 -0.17 -2.26
N LEU A 264 32.95 0.95 -2.85
CA LEU A 264 33.52 1.07 -4.19
C LEU A 264 35.05 0.98 -4.23
N ASP A 265 35.73 1.11 -3.09
CA ASP A 265 37.20 1.01 -3.04
C ASP A 265 37.72 -0.44 -3.07
N GLY A 266 36.83 -1.44 -2.96
CA GLY A 266 37.15 -2.87 -3.02
C GLY A 266 37.03 -3.53 -4.40
N LEU A 267 36.58 -2.81 -5.43
CA LEU A 267 36.41 -3.35 -6.78
C LEU A 267 37.46 -2.88 -7.80
N THR A 268 38.49 -2.18 -7.34
CA THR A 268 39.63 -1.73 -8.17
C THR A 268 40.96 -2.25 -7.62
N GLN A 269 41.05 -3.55 -7.33
CA GLN A 269 42.32 -4.27 -7.24
C GLN A 269 42.19 -5.60 -7.95
#